data_9c62fa61feec233a5a69d695fb8f85fe
#
_entry.id   9c62fa61feec233a5a69d695fb8f85fe
#
_cell.length_a   1.000
_cell.length_b   1.000
_cell.length_c   1.000
_cell.angle_alpha   90.00
_cell.angle_beta   90.00
_cell.angle_gamma   90.00
#
_symmetry.space_group_name_H-M   'P 1'
#
loop_
_entity.id
_entity.type
_entity.pdbx_description
1 polymer ?
#
loop_
_entity_poly.entity_id
_entity_poly.type
_entity_poly.pdbx_seq_one_letter_code
_entity_poly.pdbx_strand_id
1 'polypeptide(L)'
;MTSRVLVVEDEPALARGLADHFRDEGYDVRVVARGDQAVPAVRDFHPQLVVLDILLPGRSGLDVLRELRAAGDRVPVLMLTAKGEVVDRVVGLELGADDYLAKPFALRELLARARALLRRASGGPAAEPDAVTIGRIRFDLRGMTARGPEGPLELTPHDILVLKVLALRRGEVVPRVDIVEEVCGLESEATLRKVDNHVMALRRVLGDDPRRPRWIHTVRGHGYRLARADGD
;
A
#
# COMPACT_ATOMS: atom_id res chain seq x y z
N MET A 1 7.49 21.08 -8.36
CA MET A 1 7.95 20.25 -9.51
C MET A 1 6.94 19.16 -9.73
N THR A 2 6.52 18.91 -10.97
CA THR A 2 5.58 17.84 -11.32
C THR A 2 6.28 16.48 -11.16
N SER A 3 5.69 15.55 -10.42
CA SER A 3 6.27 14.20 -10.26
C SER A 3 6.12 13.40 -11.56
N ARG A 4 7.14 12.60 -11.88
CA ARG A 4 7.22 11.82 -13.11
C ARG A 4 6.90 10.35 -12.83
N VAL A 5 6.01 9.77 -13.64
CA VAL A 5 5.59 8.37 -13.56
C VAL A 5 5.92 7.65 -14.88
N LEU A 6 6.65 6.55 -14.78
CA LEU A 6 6.87 5.66 -15.93
C LEU A 6 5.87 4.50 -15.86
N VAL A 7 5.09 4.32 -16.92
CA VAL A 7 4.20 3.18 -17.09
C VAL A 7 4.82 2.21 -18.08
N VAL A 8 5.01 0.97 -17.67
CA VAL A 8 5.56 -0.12 -18.49
C VAL A 8 4.48 -1.19 -18.61
N GLU A 9 3.75 -1.16 -19.73
CA GLU A 9 2.56 -1.98 -19.96
C GLU A 9 2.40 -2.19 -21.48
N ASP A 10 2.26 -3.44 -21.93
CA ASP A 10 2.18 -3.78 -23.35
C ASP A 10 0.77 -3.74 -23.90
N GLU A 11 -0.28 -3.80 -23.06
CA GLU A 11 -1.66 -3.67 -23.49
C GLU A 11 -2.00 -2.18 -23.78
N PRO A 12 -2.23 -1.78 -25.05
CA PRO A 12 -2.33 -0.36 -25.39
C PRO A 12 -3.53 0.36 -24.76
N ALA A 13 -4.62 -0.37 -24.50
CA ALA A 13 -5.81 0.21 -23.86
C ALA A 13 -5.55 0.52 -22.39
N LEU A 14 -4.94 -0.43 -21.67
CA LEU A 14 -4.60 -0.26 -20.27
C LEU A 14 -3.51 0.81 -20.08
N ALA A 15 -2.45 0.75 -20.88
CA ALA A 15 -1.35 1.72 -20.84
C ALA A 15 -1.84 3.16 -21.05
N ARG A 16 -2.74 3.39 -22.05
CA ARG A 16 -3.36 4.71 -22.25
C ARG A 16 -4.23 5.12 -21.09
N GLY A 17 -5.13 4.23 -20.62
CA GLY A 17 -5.99 4.53 -19.48
C GLY A 17 -5.21 4.92 -18.23
N LEU A 18 -4.13 4.20 -17.92
CA LEU A 18 -3.24 4.54 -16.79
C LEU A 18 -2.57 5.90 -17.01
N ALA A 19 -2.02 6.12 -18.20
CA ALA A 19 -1.32 7.37 -18.51
C ALA A 19 -2.25 8.59 -18.42
N ASP A 20 -3.46 8.50 -18.95
CA ASP A 20 -4.43 9.59 -18.93
C ASP A 20 -4.83 9.94 -17.50
N HIS A 21 -5.12 8.93 -16.66
CA HIS A 21 -5.48 9.18 -15.26
C HIS A 21 -4.33 9.75 -14.43
N PHE A 22 -3.09 9.33 -14.66
CA PHE A 22 -1.95 9.96 -14.00
C PHE A 22 -1.75 11.41 -14.46
N ARG A 23 -1.98 11.72 -15.75
CA ARG A 23 -1.93 13.10 -16.27
C ARG A 23 -3.02 13.98 -15.68
N ASP A 24 -4.25 13.46 -15.56
CA ASP A 24 -5.39 14.15 -14.93
C ASP A 24 -5.10 14.50 -13.46
N GLU A 25 -4.31 13.67 -12.76
CA GLU A 25 -3.80 13.90 -11.43
C GLU A 25 -2.58 14.87 -11.39
N GLY A 26 -2.15 15.37 -12.53
CA GLY A 26 -1.05 16.35 -12.64
C GLY A 26 0.35 15.74 -12.68
N TYR A 27 0.50 14.45 -12.98
CA TYR A 27 1.81 13.82 -13.16
C TYR A 27 2.33 13.97 -14.60
N ASP A 28 3.65 14.06 -14.77
CA ASP A 28 4.30 13.87 -16.05
C ASP A 28 4.48 12.37 -16.32
N VAL A 29 3.96 11.87 -17.46
CA VAL A 29 3.85 10.43 -17.70
C VAL A 29 4.53 10.03 -18.99
N ARG A 30 5.45 9.07 -18.88
CA ARG A 30 6.02 8.34 -20.02
C ARG A 30 5.47 6.90 -20.03
N VAL A 31 5.21 6.39 -21.21
CA VAL A 31 4.77 5.01 -21.42
C VAL A 31 5.78 4.28 -22.29
N VAL A 32 6.12 3.05 -21.93
CA VAL A 32 6.85 2.09 -22.78
C VAL A 32 6.11 0.75 -22.77
N ALA A 33 6.13 0.05 -23.92
CA ALA A 33 5.34 -1.15 -24.13
C ALA A 33 6.16 -2.46 -24.02
N ARG A 34 7.44 -2.35 -23.67
CA ARG A 34 8.37 -3.50 -23.68
C ARG A 34 9.32 -3.43 -22.48
N GLY A 35 9.57 -4.59 -21.86
CA GLY A 35 10.47 -4.67 -20.71
C GLY A 35 11.92 -4.29 -21.02
N ASP A 36 12.41 -4.58 -22.23
CA ASP A 36 13.76 -4.20 -22.68
C ASP A 36 13.97 -2.68 -22.83
N GLN A 37 12.88 -1.91 -22.91
CA GLN A 37 12.91 -0.45 -22.97
C GLN A 37 12.81 0.20 -21.57
N ALA A 38 12.43 -0.56 -20.54
CA ALA A 38 12.11 0.00 -19.22
C ALA A 38 13.33 0.62 -18.53
N VAL A 39 14.45 -0.13 -18.43
CA VAL A 39 15.66 0.37 -17.75
C VAL A 39 16.25 1.61 -18.46
N PRO A 40 16.40 1.64 -19.79
CA PRO A 40 16.78 2.86 -20.52
C PRO A 40 15.82 4.03 -20.25
N ALA A 41 14.49 3.78 -20.22
CA ALA A 41 13.50 4.81 -19.94
C ALA A 41 13.62 5.36 -18.50
N VAL A 42 13.89 4.52 -17.50
CA VAL A 42 14.14 4.96 -16.12
C VAL A 42 15.36 5.88 -16.08
N ARG A 43 16.45 5.51 -16.73
CA ARG A 43 17.69 6.29 -16.75
C ARG A 43 17.55 7.65 -17.45
N ASP A 44 16.75 7.71 -18.52
CA ASP A 44 16.54 8.93 -19.30
C ASP A 44 15.47 9.86 -18.69
N PHE A 45 14.37 9.27 -18.23
CA PHE A 45 13.21 10.03 -17.73
C PHE A 45 13.33 10.39 -16.24
N HIS A 46 14.13 9.66 -15.45
CA HIS A 46 14.28 9.82 -14.01
C HIS A 46 12.93 9.87 -13.28
N PRO A 47 12.07 8.83 -13.40
CA PRO A 47 10.76 8.81 -12.77
C PRO A 47 10.89 8.74 -11.24
N GLN A 48 9.87 9.22 -10.52
CA GLN A 48 9.69 9.03 -9.08
C GLN A 48 8.84 7.81 -8.75
N LEU A 49 8.21 7.20 -9.77
CA LEU A 49 7.46 5.96 -9.66
C LEU A 49 7.53 5.21 -11.00
N VAL A 50 7.68 3.90 -10.92
CA VAL A 50 7.50 2.98 -12.05
C VAL A 50 6.29 2.09 -11.77
N VAL A 51 5.30 2.09 -12.66
CA VAL A 51 4.21 1.10 -12.73
C VAL A 51 4.64 0.08 -13.75
N LEU A 52 4.82 -1.19 -13.34
CA LEU A 52 5.53 -2.20 -14.13
C LEU A 52 4.72 -3.49 -14.20
N ASP A 53 4.28 -3.87 -15.42
CA ASP A 53 3.68 -5.19 -15.62
C ASP A 53 4.77 -6.28 -15.52
N ILE A 54 4.39 -7.43 -15.00
CA ILE A 54 5.23 -8.62 -14.95
C ILE A 54 5.38 -9.22 -16.35
N LEU A 55 4.26 -9.34 -17.06
CA LEU A 55 4.20 -10.03 -18.37
C LEU A 55 4.42 -9.03 -19.50
N LEU A 56 5.67 -8.81 -19.87
CA LEU A 56 6.06 -7.88 -20.93
C LEU A 56 6.81 -8.58 -22.06
N PRO A 57 6.63 -8.13 -23.31
CA PRO A 57 7.45 -8.60 -24.42
C PRO A 57 8.90 -8.13 -24.27
N GLY A 58 9.82 -8.96 -24.77
CA GLY A 58 11.25 -8.69 -24.79
C GLY A 58 11.93 -9.03 -23.46
N ARG A 59 11.42 -8.59 -22.32
CA ARG A 59 11.95 -8.85 -20.99
C ARG A 59 10.86 -8.81 -19.94
N SER A 60 10.86 -9.77 -19.00
CA SER A 60 9.85 -9.78 -17.94
C SER A 60 10.02 -8.59 -16.98
N GLY A 61 8.91 -8.12 -16.37
CA GLY A 61 8.97 -7.06 -15.37
C GLY A 61 9.80 -7.44 -14.14
N LEU A 62 9.83 -8.72 -13.76
CA LEU A 62 10.67 -9.20 -12.67
C LEU A 62 12.17 -9.06 -12.99
N ASP A 63 12.56 -9.32 -14.23
CA ASP A 63 13.97 -9.14 -14.66
C ASP A 63 14.35 -7.67 -14.74
N VAL A 64 13.41 -6.81 -15.17
CA VAL A 64 13.58 -5.34 -15.14
C VAL A 64 13.80 -4.86 -13.72
N LEU A 65 12.95 -5.29 -12.77
CA LEU A 65 13.08 -4.94 -11.35
C LEU A 65 14.44 -5.39 -10.79
N ARG A 66 14.82 -6.65 -11.06
CA ARG A 66 16.12 -7.20 -10.62
C ARG A 66 17.29 -6.35 -11.13
N GLU A 67 17.29 -5.95 -12.40
CA GLU A 67 18.34 -5.10 -12.96
C GLU A 67 18.39 -3.72 -12.33
N LEU A 68 17.22 -3.06 -12.11
CA LEU A 68 17.15 -1.77 -11.42
C LEU A 68 17.80 -1.87 -10.03
N ARG A 69 17.41 -2.89 -9.25
CA ARG A 69 17.94 -3.09 -7.89
C ARG A 69 19.43 -3.46 -7.87
N ALA A 70 19.88 -4.27 -8.83
CA ALA A 70 21.30 -4.59 -8.98
C ALA A 70 22.15 -3.37 -9.38
N ALA A 71 21.58 -2.44 -10.13
CA ALA A 71 22.21 -1.14 -10.45
C ALA A 71 22.19 -0.14 -9.28
N GLY A 72 21.61 -0.50 -8.12
CA GLY A 72 21.47 0.39 -6.97
C GLY A 72 20.31 1.40 -7.10
N ASP A 73 19.50 1.31 -8.15
CA ASP A 73 18.36 2.19 -8.34
C ASP A 73 17.26 1.85 -7.33
N ARG A 74 16.80 2.86 -6.59
CA ARG A 74 15.80 2.76 -5.53
C ARG A 74 14.46 3.40 -5.92
N VAL A 75 14.26 3.68 -7.22
CA VAL A 75 12.97 4.20 -7.69
C VAL A 75 11.85 3.28 -7.20
N PRO A 76 10.77 3.81 -6.60
CA PRO A 76 9.62 3.01 -6.21
C PRO A 76 9.01 2.28 -7.42
N VAL A 77 8.69 0.99 -7.22
CA VAL A 77 8.10 0.14 -8.25
C VAL A 77 6.80 -0.48 -7.75
N LEU A 78 5.69 -0.16 -8.42
CA LEU A 78 4.40 -0.82 -8.29
C LEU A 78 4.29 -1.88 -9.38
N MET A 79 4.30 -3.16 -8.97
CA MET A 79 4.17 -4.27 -9.91
C MET A 79 2.70 -4.56 -10.23
N LEU A 80 2.37 -4.74 -11.50
CA LEU A 80 1.08 -5.26 -11.94
C LEU A 80 1.20 -6.77 -12.21
N THR A 81 0.32 -7.58 -11.62
CA THR A 81 0.41 -9.04 -11.70
C THR A 81 -0.90 -9.67 -12.17
N ALA A 82 -0.86 -10.84 -12.81
CA ALA A 82 -2.05 -11.62 -13.10
C ALA A 82 -2.64 -12.23 -11.80
N LYS A 83 -3.97 -12.38 -11.76
CA LYS A 83 -4.66 -12.97 -10.60
C LYS A 83 -4.33 -14.47 -10.52
N GLY A 84 -3.69 -14.90 -9.43
CA GLY A 84 -3.49 -16.34 -9.15
C GLY A 84 -2.05 -16.79 -8.92
N GLU A 85 -1.05 -16.00 -9.27
CA GLU A 85 0.35 -16.38 -9.07
C GLU A 85 0.87 -15.86 -7.72
N VAL A 86 0.52 -16.61 -6.65
CA VAL A 86 1.04 -16.36 -5.30
C VAL A 86 2.56 -16.40 -5.27
N VAL A 87 3.16 -17.18 -6.16
CA VAL A 87 4.62 -17.32 -6.31
C VAL A 87 5.25 -16.00 -6.76
N ASP A 88 4.64 -15.28 -7.70
CA ASP A 88 5.17 -14.00 -8.18
C ASP A 88 5.16 -12.90 -7.13
N ARG A 89 4.20 -12.93 -6.21
CA ARG A 89 4.12 -11.94 -5.11
C ARG A 89 5.22 -12.15 -4.06
N VAL A 90 5.54 -13.40 -3.72
CA VAL A 90 6.60 -13.73 -2.76
C VAL A 90 7.97 -13.46 -3.38
N VAL A 91 8.20 -13.94 -4.60
CA VAL A 91 9.46 -13.73 -5.35
C VAL A 91 9.70 -12.25 -5.60
N GLY A 92 8.66 -11.51 -5.94
CA GLY A 92 8.82 -10.09 -6.22
C GLY A 92 9.09 -9.23 -4.98
N LEU A 93 8.53 -9.56 -3.79
CA LEU A 93 8.88 -8.91 -2.52
C LEU A 93 10.34 -9.17 -2.15
N GLU A 94 10.83 -10.39 -2.36
CA GLU A 94 12.25 -10.73 -2.18
C GLU A 94 13.16 -9.99 -3.19
N LEU A 95 12.66 -9.70 -4.39
CA LEU A 95 13.36 -8.93 -5.43
C LEU A 95 13.35 -7.41 -5.18
N GLY A 96 12.62 -6.92 -4.17
CA GLY A 96 12.64 -5.52 -3.77
C GLY A 96 11.63 -4.62 -4.49
N ALA A 97 10.49 -5.14 -4.94
CA ALA A 97 9.35 -4.30 -5.31
C ALA A 97 8.76 -3.62 -4.07
N ASP A 98 8.19 -2.43 -4.26
CA ASP A 98 7.66 -1.63 -3.16
C ASP A 98 6.17 -1.87 -2.91
N ASP A 99 5.42 -2.33 -3.93
CA ASP A 99 4.02 -2.76 -3.80
C ASP A 99 3.59 -3.61 -5.02
N TYR A 100 2.46 -4.33 -4.89
CA TYR A 100 1.86 -5.20 -5.90
C TYR A 100 0.38 -4.94 -6.05
N LEU A 101 -0.11 -5.03 -7.31
CA LEU A 101 -1.52 -4.91 -7.62
C LEU A 101 -1.94 -5.98 -8.64
N ALA A 102 -2.88 -6.85 -8.25
CA ALA A 102 -3.35 -7.93 -9.10
C ALA A 102 -4.39 -7.44 -10.13
N LYS A 103 -4.22 -7.81 -11.39
CA LYS A 103 -5.22 -7.61 -12.45
C LYS A 103 -6.35 -8.65 -12.31
N PRO A 104 -7.65 -8.28 -12.51
CA PRO A 104 -8.14 -6.93 -12.76
C PRO A 104 -8.19 -6.09 -11.47
N PHE A 105 -7.89 -4.81 -11.57
CA PHE A 105 -7.88 -3.87 -10.45
C PHE A 105 -8.78 -2.67 -10.70
N ALA A 106 -9.23 -2.02 -9.62
CA ALA A 106 -9.87 -0.73 -9.72
C ALA A 106 -8.81 0.37 -9.89
N LEU A 107 -9.04 1.29 -10.82
CA LEU A 107 -8.12 2.39 -11.08
C LEU A 107 -7.86 3.26 -9.84
N ARG A 108 -8.89 3.47 -9.00
CA ARG A 108 -8.76 4.19 -7.71
C ARG A 108 -7.75 3.52 -6.78
N GLU A 109 -7.72 2.19 -6.75
CA GLU A 109 -6.75 1.43 -5.94
C GLU A 109 -5.33 1.66 -6.44
N LEU A 110 -5.11 1.56 -7.76
CA LEU A 110 -3.80 1.83 -8.36
C LEU A 110 -3.31 3.24 -8.01
N LEU A 111 -4.16 4.26 -8.20
CA LEU A 111 -3.80 5.65 -7.89
C LEU A 111 -3.51 5.86 -6.39
N ALA A 112 -4.28 5.24 -5.49
CA ALA A 112 -4.03 5.33 -4.06
C ALA A 112 -2.67 4.73 -3.69
N ARG A 113 -2.31 3.55 -4.23
CA ARG A 113 -1.02 2.90 -4.04
C ARG A 113 0.13 3.73 -4.63
N ALA A 114 -0.05 4.24 -5.85
CA ALA A 114 0.93 5.11 -6.51
C ALA A 114 1.22 6.39 -5.69
N ARG A 115 0.19 7.07 -5.19
CA ARG A 115 0.35 8.24 -4.31
C ARG A 115 1.09 7.89 -3.02
N ALA A 116 0.82 6.72 -2.42
CA ALA A 116 1.51 6.25 -1.22
C ALA A 116 3.00 6.03 -1.48
N LEU A 117 3.35 5.42 -2.62
CA LEU A 117 4.74 5.20 -3.04
C LEU A 117 5.47 6.53 -3.31
N LEU A 118 4.85 7.44 -4.07
CA LEU A 118 5.40 8.76 -4.39
C LEU A 118 5.64 9.60 -3.12
N ARG A 119 4.70 9.59 -2.18
CA ARG A 119 4.84 10.27 -0.89
C ARG A 119 6.02 9.74 -0.09
N ARG A 120 6.24 8.42 -0.06
CA ARG A 120 7.40 7.80 0.60
C ARG A 120 8.73 8.23 -0.04
N ALA A 121 8.78 8.30 -1.37
CA ALA A 121 9.98 8.65 -2.12
C ALA A 121 10.37 10.13 -2.00
N SER A 122 9.39 11.03 -1.90
CA SER A 122 9.63 12.49 -1.86
C SER A 122 10.06 13.04 -0.49
N GLY A 123 10.27 12.18 0.52
CA GLY A 123 10.63 12.65 1.87
C GLY A 123 9.55 13.56 2.50
N GLY A 124 8.31 13.49 1.99
CA GLY A 124 7.18 14.20 2.54
C GLY A 124 6.93 13.84 4.01
N PRO A 125 6.19 14.66 4.78
CA PRO A 125 6.05 14.48 6.21
C PRO A 125 5.57 13.06 6.54
N ALA A 126 6.44 12.34 7.25
CA ALA A 126 6.37 10.97 7.71
C ALA A 126 6.18 9.92 6.58
N ALA A 127 7.29 9.26 6.17
CA ALA A 127 7.21 7.88 5.70
C ALA A 127 6.17 7.16 6.56
N GLU A 128 5.27 6.37 5.92
CA GLU A 128 4.39 5.48 6.70
C GLU A 128 5.28 4.80 7.73
N PRO A 129 5.02 4.96 9.03
CA PRO A 129 5.92 4.43 10.03
C PRO A 129 6.03 2.93 9.81
N ASP A 130 7.25 2.41 9.62
CA ASP A 130 7.49 0.96 9.54
C ASP A 130 6.96 0.26 10.79
N ALA A 131 6.84 1.00 11.87
CA ALA A 131 6.26 0.53 13.12
C ALA A 131 5.53 1.65 13.87
N VAL A 132 4.49 1.29 14.60
CA VAL A 132 3.77 2.18 15.52
C VAL A 132 3.74 1.58 16.92
N THR A 133 3.94 2.41 17.93
CA THR A 133 3.79 2.00 19.31
C THR A 133 2.50 2.61 19.88
N ILE A 134 1.67 1.76 20.49
CA ILE A 134 0.44 2.16 21.16
C ILE A 134 0.48 1.54 22.58
N GLY A 135 0.53 2.37 23.57
CA GLY A 135 0.77 1.92 24.96
C GLY A 135 2.11 1.18 25.07
N ARG A 136 2.05 -0.10 25.45
CA ARG A 136 3.24 -0.97 25.58
C ARG A 136 3.45 -1.93 24.42
N ILE A 137 2.67 -1.80 23.34
CA ILE A 137 2.70 -2.71 22.21
C ILE A 137 3.33 -2.01 21.00
N ARG A 138 4.32 -2.67 20.42
CA ARG A 138 4.95 -2.28 19.17
C ARG A 138 4.36 -3.09 18.02
N PHE A 139 3.79 -2.42 17.05
CA PHE A 139 3.28 -2.99 15.82
C PHE A 139 4.30 -2.72 14.71
N ASP A 140 4.82 -3.76 14.09
CA ASP A 140 5.60 -3.70 12.87
C ASP A 140 4.62 -3.72 11.69
N LEU A 141 4.40 -2.57 11.08
CA LEU A 141 3.44 -2.40 9.99
C LEU A 141 3.97 -2.94 8.65
N ARG A 142 5.29 -3.11 8.53
CA ARG A 142 5.94 -3.70 7.36
C ARG A 142 5.99 -5.22 7.49
N GLY A 143 6.45 -5.73 8.61
CA GLY A 143 6.53 -7.17 8.90
C GLY A 143 5.19 -7.81 9.26
N MET A 144 4.09 -7.01 9.33
CA MET A 144 2.74 -7.49 9.70
C MET A 144 2.72 -8.27 11.01
N THR A 145 3.48 -7.80 12.03
CA THR A 145 3.58 -8.44 13.34
C THR A 145 3.36 -7.45 14.47
N ALA A 146 3.06 -7.96 15.66
CA ALA A 146 2.95 -7.16 16.88
C ALA A 146 3.68 -7.83 18.03
N ARG A 147 4.29 -7.01 18.90
CA ARG A 147 5.02 -7.47 20.06
C ARG A 147 4.66 -6.64 21.29
N GLY A 148 4.25 -7.32 22.34
CA GLY A 148 4.00 -6.76 23.66
C GLY A 148 5.14 -7.05 24.64
N PRO A 149 5.01 -6.64 25.92
CA PRO A 149 6.01 -6.87 26.95
C PRO A 149 6.32 -8.35 27.19
N GLU A 150 5.33 -9.22 27.00
CA GLU A 150 5.44 -10.67 27.25
C GLU A 150 5.84 -11.46 25.98
N GLY A 151 6.04 -10.79 24.84
CA GLY A 151 6.44 -11.43 23.59
C GLY A 151 5.56 -11.11 22.39
N PRO A 152 5.62 -11.97 21.35
CA PRO A 152 4.79 -11.82 20.16
C PRO A 152 3.30 -11.91 20.47
N LEU A 153 2.48 -11.12 19.76
CA LEU A 153 1.02 -11.12 19.91
C LEU A 153 0.37 -11.78 18.68
N GLU A 154 -0.68 -12.56 18.91
CA GLU A 154 -1.43 -13.19 17.85
C GLU A 154 -2.40 -12.18 17.22
N LEU A 155 -2.01 -11.65 16.07
CA LEU A 155 -2.82 -10.81 15.20
C LEU A 155 -2.68 -11.31 13.76
N THR A 156 -3.76 -11.19 13.01
CA THR A 156 -3.73 -11.48 11.57
C THR A 156 -3.12 -10.31 10.79
N PRO A 157 -2.59 -10.54 9.57
CA PRO A 157 -2.15 -9.44 8.72
C PRO A 157 -3.23 -8.37 8.49
N HIS A 158 -4.50 -8.76 8.40
CA HIS A 158 -5.61 -7.82 8.25
C HIS A 158 -5.83 -6.96 9.50
N ASP A 159 -5.61 -7.48 10.72
CA ASP A 159 -5.67 -6.68 11.94
C ASP A 159 -4.61 -5.56 11.90
N ILE A 160 -3.41 -5.90 11.46
CA ILE A 160 -2.31 -4.93 11.32
C ILE A 160 -2.62 -3.90 10.20
N LEU A 161 -3.23 -4.33 9.08
CA LEU A 161 -3.63 -3.41 8.01
C LEU A 161 -4.70 -2.41 8.49
N VAL A 162 -5.71 -2.87 9.22
CA VAL A 162 -6.72 -1.98 9.84
C VAL A 162 -6.05 -0.98 10.79
N LEU A 163 -5.12 -1.45 11.62
CA LEU A 163 -4.37 -0.56 12.50
C LEU A 163 -3.54 0.46 11.72
N LYS A 164 -2.90 0.03 10.62
CA LYS A 164 -2.11 0.91 9.75
C LYS A 164 -2.94 2.05 9.20
N VAL A 165 -4.14 1.76 8.67
CA VAL A 165 -5.08 2.77 8.14
C VAL A 165 -5.43 3.79 9.21
N LEU A 166 -5.76 3.33 10.43
CA LEU A 166 -6.08 4.19 11.56
C LEU A 166 -4.87 5.00 12.04
N ALA A 167 -3.68 4.43 12.01
CA ALA A 167 -2.45 5.09 12.45
C ALA A 167 -1.98 6.18 11.49
N LEU A 168 -2.18 6.00 10.18
CA LEU A 168 -1.87 7.00 9.16
C LEU A 168 -2.79 8.24 9.26
N ARG A 169 -4.01 8.06 9.74
CA ARG A 169 -5.01 9.11 9.96
C ARG A 169 -5.26 9.34 11.46
N ARG A 170 -4.19 9.28 12.25
CA ARG A 170 -4.27 9.34 13.71
C ARG A 170 -4.95 10.62 14.20
N GLY A 171 -6.00 10.47 15.02
CA GLY A 171 -6.83 11.57 15.51
C GLY A 171 -8.00 11.94 14.60
N GLU A 172 -8.10 11.38 13.40
CA GLU A 172 -9.21 11.57 12.48
C GLU A 172 -10.18 10.39 12.55
N VAL A 173 -11.44 10.66 12.20
CA VAL A 173 -12.45 9.60 12.06
C VAL A 173 -12.29 8.97 10.69
N VAL A 174 -11.98 7.68 10.66
CA VAL A 174 -11.87 6.90 9.42
C VAL A 174 -13.19 6.16 9.19
N PRO A 175 -13.91 6.43 8.11
CA PRO A 175 -15.13 5.70 7.77
C PRO A 175 -14.86 4.20 7.58
N ARG A 176 -15.85 3.36 7.93
CA ARG A 176 -15.73 1.90 7.74
C ARG A 176 -15.49 1.51 6.29
N VAL A 177 -16.13 2.22 5.37
CA VAL A 177 -15.96 1.99 3.93
C VAL A 177 -14.52 2.23 3.48
N ASP A 178 -13.89 3.32 3.96
CA ASP A 178 -12.50 3.64 3.65
C ASP A 178 -11.54 2.55 4.18
N ILE A 179 -11.82 2.05 5.41
CA ILE A 179 -11.02 0.95 5.98
C ILE A 179 -11.16 -0.32 5.12
N VAL A 180 -12.38 -0.64 4.68
CA VAL A 180 -12.63 -1.79 3.80
C VAL A 180 -11.91 -1.63 2.47
N GLU A 181 -12.01 -0.46 1.84
CA GLU A 181 -11.36 -0.18 0.55
C GLU A 181 -9.83 -0.33 0.66
N GLU A 182 -9.22 0.20 1.73
CA GLU A 182 -7.77 0.15 1.92
C GLU A 182 -7.25 -1.24 2.34
N VAL A 183 -8.07 -2.06 3.03
CA VAL A 183 -7.64 -3.36 3.58
C VAL A 183 -8.06 -4.54 2.71
N CYS A 184 -9.24 -4.50 2.12
CA CYS A 184 -9.85 -5.66 1.44
C CYS A 184 -10.01 -5.46 -0.07
N GLY A 185 -9.90 -4.23 -0.61
CA GLY A 185 -10.22 -3.92 -2.02
C GLY A 185 -11.65 -4.34 -2.36
N LEU A 186 -12.56 -3.36 -2.52
CA LEU A 186 -13.96 -3.45 -2.98
C LEU A 186 -14.87 -4.59 -2.47
N GLU A 187 -15.89 -4.14 -1.78
CA GLU A 187 -17.32 -4.48 -1.64
C GLU A 187 -17.80 -5.90 -1.30
N SER A 188 -18.30 -5.97 -0.06
CA SER A 188 -19.63 -6.57 0.27
C SER A 188 -20.04 -6.10 1.68
N GLU A 189 -21.36 -6.06 2.00
CA GLU A 189 -21.85 -5.82 3.36
C GLU A 189 -21.24 -6.77 4.41
N ALA A 190 -20.88 -7.99 3.99
CA ALA A 190 -20.15 -8.95 4.80
C ALA A 190 -18.75 -8.45 5.19
N THR A 191 -18.15 -7.55 4.41
CA THR A 191 -16.81 -7.01 4.63
C THR A 191 -16.81 -5.88 5.67
N LEU A 192 -17.88 -5.09 5.76
CA LEU A 192 -18.03 -4.05 6.81
C LEU A 192 -18.05 -4.66 8.22
N ARG A 193 -18.72 -5.81 8.40
CA ARG A 193 -18.72 -6.55 9.69
C ARG A 193 -17.35 -7.14 10.03
N LYS A 194 -16.52 -7.43 9.03
CA LYS A 194 -15.14 -7.92 9.26
C LYS A 194 -14.26 -6.85 9.87
N VAL A 195 -14.43 -5.56 9.51
CA VAL A 195 -13.68 -4.45 10.13
C VAL A 195 -13.92 -4.39 11.63
N ASP A 196 -15.18 -4.55 12.05
CA ASP A 196 -15.53 -4.55 13.49
C ASP A 196 -14.82 -5.68 14.24
N ASN A 197 -14.67 -6.87 13.62
CA ASN A 197 -13.92 -8.00 14.19
C ASN A 197 -12.42 -7.70 14.30
N HIS A 198 -11.81 -7.08 13.30
CA HIS A 198 -10.41 -6.67 13.35
C HIS A 198 -10.18 -5.61 14.44
N VAL A 199 -11.08 -4.64 14.57
CA VAL A 199 -11.02 -3.65 15.66
C VAL A 199 -11.17 -4.32 17.04
N MET A 200 -12.02 -5.34 17.17
CA MET A 200 -12.14 -6.12 18.41
C MET A 200 -10.85 -6.88 18.72
N ALA A 201 -10.18 -7.49 17.74
CA ALA A 201 -8.90 -8.16 17.93
C ALA A 201 -7.81 -7.18 18.39
N LEU A 202 -7.73 -6.01 17.75
CA LEU A 202 -6.80 -4.94 18.14
C LEU A 202 -7.07 -4.44 19.57
N ARG A 203 -8.33 -4.20 19.93
CA ARG A 203 -8.71 -3.78 21.30
C ARG A 203 -8.32 -4.82 22.34
N ARG A 204 -8.52 -6.09 22.03
CA ARG A 204 -8.14 -7.21 22.95
C ARG A 204 -6.65 -7.16 23.28
N VAL A 205 -5.78 -7.05 22.30
CA VAL A 205 -4.32 -6.98 22.54
C VAL A 205 -3.89 -5.68 23.20
N LEU A 206 -4.56 -4.57 22.90
CA LEU A 206 -4.32 -3.26 23.51
C LEU A 206 -4.86 -3.14 24.95
N GLY A 207 -5.69 -4.10 25.41
CA GLY A 207 -6.43 -3.98 26.67
C GLY A 207 -7.42 -2.81 26.68
N ASP A 208 -8.02 -2.50 25.52
CA ASP A 208 -8.87 -1.33 25.28
C ASP A 208 -10.36 -1.68 25.47
N ASP A 209 -11.01 -1.13 26.46
CA ASP A 209 -12.42 -1.40 26.75
C ASP A 209 -13.32 -0.61 25.75
N PRO A 210 -14.17 -1.30 24.96
CA PRO A 210 -15.09 -0.63 24.03
C PRO A 210 -16.05 0.39 24.66
N ARG A 211 -16.33 0.26 25.97
CA ARG A 211 -17.21 1.19 26.72
C ARG A 211 -16.45 2.41 27.23
N ARG A 212 -15.12 2.28 27.42
CA ARG A 212 -14.23 3.35 27.86
C ARG A 212 -12.92 3.26 27.06
N PRO A 213 -12.99 3.50 25.74
CA PRO A 213 -11.84 3.29 24.87
C PRO A 213 -10.76 4.33 25.18
N ARG A 214 -9.53 3.86 25.31
CA ARG A 214 -8.34 4.68 25.46
C ARG A 214 -7.66 4.93 24.11
N TRP A 215 -7.66 3.91 23.24
CA TRP A 215 -6.89 3.93 22.02
C TRP A 215 -7.74 4.00 20.76
N ILE A 216 -8.73 3.09 20.62
CA ILE A 216 -9.56 3.00 19.41
C ILE A 216 -10.99 3.40 19.77
N HIS A 217 -11.40 4.59 19.38
CA HIS A 217 -12.74 5.13 19.62
C HIS A 217 -13.69 4.71 18.50
N THR A 218 -14.90 4.28 18.87
CA THR A 218 -15.99 4.06 17.91
C THR A 218 -16.78 5.36 17.76
N VAL A 219 -16.84 5.89 16.54
CA VAL A 219 -17.74 7.01 16.20
C VAL A 219 -18.98 6.43 15.55
N ARG A 220 -20.08 6.38 16.32
CA ARG A 220 -21.33 5.76 15.89
C ARG A 220 -21.82 6.34 14.57
N GLY A 221 -22.21 5.46 13.64
CA GLY A 221 -22.69 5.83 12.30
C GLY A 221 -21.59 6.24 11.31
N HIS A 222 -20.33 6.43 11.74
CA HIS A 222 -19.23 6.90 10.89
C HIS A 222 -18.12 5.85 10.76
N GLY A 223 -17.43 5.52 11.84
CA GLY A 223 -16.29 4.62 11.76
C GLY A 223 -15.48 4.53 13.03
N TYR A 224 -14.17 4.57 12.89
CA TYR A 224 -13.21 4.45 13.99
C TYR A 224 -12.20 5.58 13.99
N ARG A 225 -11.66 5.90 15.16
CA ARG A 225 -10.61 6.90 15.34
C ARG A 225 -9.54 6.35 16.29
N LEU A 226 -8.30 6.40 15.89
CA LEU A 226 -7.18 6.13 16.78
C LEU A 226 -6.81 7.43 17.52
N ALA A 227 -6.66 7.38 18.85
CA ALA A 227 -6.27 8.53 19.68
C ALA A 227 -4.92 9.13 19.24
N ARG A 228 -4.74 10.47 19.40
CA ARG A 228 -3.54 11.20 18.91
C ARG A 228 -2.26 10.83 19.64
N ALA A 229 -2.28 10.75 20.94
CA ALA A 229 -1.17 10.28 21.79
C ALA A 229 -1.76 9.84 23.14
N ASP A 230 -1.08 8.98 23.87
CA ASP A 230 -1.36 8.48 25.23
C ASP A 230 -2.79 8.57 25.85
N GLY A 231 -3.80 8.60 24.98
CA GLY A 231 -5.21 8.61 25.34
C GLY A 231 -5.74 10.05 25.51
N ASP A 232 -6.38 10.56 24.46
CA ASP A 232 -7.29 11.72 24.52
C ASP A 232 -8.52 11.37 25.37
#